data_18412ea971241efc7789cee0d0d10c6d
#
_entry.id   18412ea971241efc7789cee0d0d10c6d
#
_cell.length_a   1.000
_cell.length_b   1.000
_cell.length_c   1.000
_cell.angle_alpha   90.00
_cell.angle_beta   90.00
_cell.angle_gamma   90.00
#
_symmetry.space_group_name_H-M   'P 1'
#
loop_
_entity.id
_entity.type
_entity.pdbx_description
1 polymer ?
#
loop_
_entity_poly.entity_id
_entity_poly.type
_entity_poly.pdbx_seq_one_letter_code
_entity_poly.pdbx_strand_id
1 'polypeptide(L)'
;MKVSLVIMAAGLGSRYGGSKQVDGIGPHHEILMEYSIHDALRAGFNKVVFIIKPEMEEMMERLCGYLRNKTAKDGSPVEVAYAFQDFSSVPDFYRIPAERTKPFGTVHALLCAADVVDGPCCVINADDYYGIDAYRTMYEALVKLPADGQAVMVGYLLKNTASLHGTVSRGICTVADGKLKTVREALKVQLYADGTLKDLSEDRPLDPDTVVSMNFWGFTPSIFPALRTYFEDFLRNEAGDNIKAECLLPVMVDSQMQAGKLEVSVLKSADRWFGMTYQQDREVVAEELKKLHQMGAYPEDLRV
;
A
#
# COMPACT_ATOMS: atom_id res chain seq x y z
N MET A 1 21.82 7.42 1.24
CA MET A 1 21.19 6.14 0.83
C MET A 1 19.83 6.46 0.24
N LYS A 2 19.47 5.89 -0.89
CA LYS A 2 18.12 6.06 -1.43
C LYS A 2 17.13 5.18 -0.66
N VAL A 3 16.03 5.77 -0.21
CA VAL A 3 14.90 5.07 0.41
C VAL A 3 13.63 5.49 -0.31
N SER A 4 12.96 4.52 -0.93
CA SER A 4 11.85 4.79 -1.85
C SER A 4 10.49 4.62 -1.16
N LEU A 5 9.58 5.56 -1.38
CA LEU A 5 8.14 5.36 -1.19
C LEU A 5 7.55 4.85 -2.51
N VAL A 6 7.02 3.64 -2.53
CA VAL A 6 6.39 3.01 -3.69
C VAL A 6 4.89 3.03 -3.51
N ILE A 7 4.18 3.75 -4.36
CA ILE A 7 2.74 3.99 -4.27
C ILE A 7 2.01 3.21 -5.35
N MET A 8 1.17 2.26 -4.96
CA MET A 8 0.32 1.49 -5.87
C MET A 8 -0.89 2.32 -6.30
N ALA A 9 -0.76 3.05 -7.41
CA ALA A 9 -1.73 4.01 -7.91
C ALA A 9 -2.47 3.59 -9.20
N ALA A 10 -2.16 2.42 -9.79
CA ALA A 10 -2.79 1.95 -11.03
C ALA A 10 -4.32 1.73 -10.91
N GLY A 11 -4.84 1.59 -9.68
CA GLY A 11 -6.26 1.49 -9.38
C GLY A 11 -6.98 2.84 -9.22
N LEU A 12 -6.26 3.97 -9.16
CA LEU A 12 -6.84 5.29 -9.11
C LEU A 12 -7.69 5.52 -10.38
N GLY A 13 -8.97 5.83 -10.24
CA GLY A 13 -9.90 6.04 -11.37
C GLY A 13 -10.92 4.92 -11.58
N SER A 14 -10.66 3.69 -11.17
CA SER A 14 -11.58 2.57 -11.42
C SER A 14 -12.75 2.48 -10.42
N ARG A 15 -12.55 2.91 -9.17
CA ARG A 15 -13.55 2.78 -8.09
C ARG A 15 -14.65 3.87 -8.12
N TYR A 16 -14.43 5.00 -8.82
CA TYR A 16 -15.31 6.17 -8.77
C TYR A 16 -15.73 6.75 -10.14
N GLY A 17 -15.66 5.95 -11.22
CA GLY A 17 -16.14 6.39 -12.54
C GLY A 17 -15.31 7.48 -13.21
N GLY A 18 -14.01 7.52 -12.98
CA GLY A 18 -13.04 8.21 -13.84
C GLY A 18 -12.54 9.58 -13.38
N SER A 19 -13.33 10.45 -12.76
CA SER A 19 -12.88 11.81 -12.43
C SER A 19 -12.83 12.17 -10.95
N LYS A 20 -13.49 11.41 -10.09
CA LYS A 20 -13.71 11.79 -8.67
C LYS A 20 -12.59 11.46 -7.69
N GLN A 21 -11.55 10.73 -8.11
CA GLN A 21 -10.43 10.40 -7.21
C GLN A 21 -9.36 11.48 -7.17
N VAL A 22 -9.43 12.41 -8.09
CA VAL A 22 -8.61 13.63 -8.11
C VAL A 22 -9.29 14.76 -7.33
N ASP A 23 -10.54 14.56 -6.88
CA ASP A 23 -11.20 15.49 -5.99
C ASP A 23 -10.56 15.38 -4.61
N GLY A 24 -9.77 16.38 -4.25
CA GLY A 24 -9.11 16.46 -2.97
C GLY A 24 -10.05 16.25 -1.79
N ILE A 25 -9.55 15.63 -0.75
CA ILE A 25 -10.29 15.34 0.49
C ILE A 25 -9.84 16.23 1.64
N GLY A 26 -8.61 16.72 1.56
CA GLY A 26 -8.07 17.65 2.52
C GLY A 26 -8.68 19.05 2.40
N PRO A 27 -8.47 19.93 3.39
CA PRO A 27 -9.07 21.26 3.44
C PRO A 27 -8.65 22.18 2.29
N HIS A 28 -7.51 21.91 1.63
CA HIS A 28 -6.99 22.64 0.47
C HIS A 28 -6.99 21.79 -0.80
N HIS A 29 -7.91 20.80 -0.88
CA HIS A 29 -8.05 19.88 -2.00
C HIS A 29 -6.88 18.90 -2.18
N GLU A 30 -6.17 18.57 -1.11
CA GLU A 30 -5.16 17.51 -1.11
C GLU A 30 -5.81 16.14 -1.26
N ILE A 31 -5.19 15.26 -2.04
CA ILE A 31 -5.57 13.85 -2.15
C ILE A 31 -4.82 13.01 -1.09
N LEU A 32 -5.35 11.84 -0.71
CA LEU A 32 -4.77 11.04 0.37
C LEU A 32 -3.29 10.71 0.18
N MET A 33 -2.87 10.39 -1.04
CA MET A 33 -1.46 10.09 -1.28
C MET A 33 -0.51 11.28 -1.07
N GLU A 34 -0.99 12.54 -1.14
CA GLU A 34 -0.16 13.71 -0.86
C GLU A 34 0.23 13.78 0.62
N TYR A 35 -0.66 13.36 1.53
CA TYR A 35 -0.34 13.19 2.95
C TYR A 35 0.74 12.12 3.14
N SER A 36 0.59 10.98 2.48
CA SER A 36 1.56 9.89 2.50
C SER A 36 2.93 10.33 2.00
N ILE A 37 2.97 11.08 0.90
CA ILE A 37 4.22 11.64 0.35
C ILE A 37 4.85 12.65 1.31
N HIS A 38 4.05 13.57 1.84
CA HIS A 38 4.51 14.58 2.81
C HIS A 38 5.15 13.92 4.04
N ASP A 39 4.47 12.95 4.64
CA ASP A 39 4.94 12.25 5.83
C ASP A 39 6.20 11.42 5.56
N ALA A 40 6.25 10.74 4.41
CA ALA A 40 7.42 9.98 3.99
C ALA A 40 8.65 10.90 3.80
N LEU A 41 8.51 12.03 3.10
CA LEU A 41 9.61 12.98 2.91
C LEU A 41 10.10 13.55 4.26
N ARG A 42 9.20 13.88 5.18
CA ARG A 42 9.55 14.31 6.55
C ARG A 42 10.25 13.22 7.35
N ALA A 43 9.88 11.95 7.16
CA ALA A 43 10.55 10.82 7.78
C ALA A 43 12.00 10.66 7.29
N GLY A 44 12.27 10.95 6.00
CA GLY A 44 13.60 10.87 5.41
C GLY A 44 13.64 10.10 4.07
N PHE A 45 12.50 9.66 3.55
CA PHE A 45 12.42 9.13 2.19
C PHE A 45 12.86 10.21 1.19
N ASN A 46 13.58 9.81 0.14
CA ASN A 46 14.12 10.74 -0.85
C ASN A 46 13.81 10.33 -2.30
N LYS A 47 13.01 9.28 -2.48
CA LYS A 47 12.52 8.84 -3.78
C LYS A 47 11.05 8.45 -3.68
N VAL A 48 10.24 8.89 -4.65
CA VAL A 48 8.83 8.50 -4.79
C VAL A 48 8.65 7.77 -6.11
N VAL A 49 8.15 6.54 -6.04
CA VAL A 49 7.87 5.69 -7.21
C VAL A 49 6.37 5.49 -7.30
N PHE A 50 5.76 5.92 -8.40
CA PHE A 50 4.34 5.70 -8.65
C PHE A 50 4.17 4.50 -9.59
N ILE A 51 3.45 3.47 -9.12
CA ILE A 51 3.01 2.38 -9.98
C ILE A 51 1.65 2.78 -10.55
N ILE A 52 1.61 3.06 -11.85
CA ILE A 52 0.45 3.60 -12.56
C ILE A 52 0.19 2.81 -13.84
N LYS A 53 -0.95 3.06 -14.48
CA LYS A 53 -1.14 2.66 -15.86
C LYS A 53 -0.51 3.68 -16.82
N PRO A 54 -0.05 3.27 -18.02
CA PRO A 54 0.59 4.21 -18.97
C PRO A 54 -0.25 5.45 -19.25
N GLU A 55 -1.55 5.32 -19.42
CA GLU A 55 -2.46 6.43 -19.69
C GLU A 55 -2.62 7.44 -18.53
N MET A 56 -2.09 7.14 -17.36
CA MET A 56 -2.16 8.01 -16.17
C MET A 56 -0.93 8.92 -16.02
N GLU A 57 0.12 8.74 -16.81
CA GLU A 57 1.40 9.43 -16.64
C GLU A 57 1.24 10.95 -16.66
N GLU A 58 0.56 11.50 -17.67
CA GLU A 58 0.35 12.95 -17.78
C GLU A 58 -0.45 13.53 -16.60
N MET A 59 -1.45 12.78 -16.12
CA MET A 59 -2.23 13.17 -14.96
C MET A 59 -1.36 13.20 -13.70
N MET A 60 -0.55 12.15 -13.50
CA MET A 60 0.33 12.05 -12.34
C MET A 60 1.43 13.12 -12.35
N GLU A 61 1.98 13.45 -13.52
CA GLU A 61 2.96 14.54 -13.63
C GLU A 61 2.32 15.91 -13.28
N ARG A 62 1.07 16.16 -13.68
CA ARG A 62 0.35 17.37 -13.25
C ARG A 62 0.09 17.41 -11.74
N LEU A 63 -0.24 16.28 -11.12
CA LEU A 63 -0.56 16.19 -9.68
C LEU A 63 0.69 16.24 -8.81
N CYS A 64 1.73 15.51 -9.17
CA CYS A 64 2.87 15.21 -8.33
C CYS A 64 4.21 15.71 -8.89
N GLY A 65 4.24 16.31 -10.10
CA GLY A 65 5.48 16.81 -10.73
C GLY A 65 6.20 17.87 -9.90
N TYR A 66 5.49 18.62 -9.04
CA TYR A 66 6.07 19.58 -8.09
C TYR A 66 7.13 18.94 -7.18
N LEU A 67 7.05 17.62 -6.93
CA LEU A 67 8.00 16.89 -6.08
C LEU A 67 9.45 16.97 -6.61
N ARG A 68 9.64 17.12 -7.93
CA ARG A 68 10.98 17.26 -8.54
C ARG A 68 11.71 18.53 -8.09
N ASN A 69 10.97 19.50 -7.57
CA ASN A 69 11.51 20.75 -7.04
C ASN A 69 11.69 20.71 -5.51
N LYS A 70 11.33 19.60 -4.86
CA LYS A 70 11.49 19.43 -3.41
C LYS A 70 12.88 18.89 -3.08
N THR A 71 13.29 19.24 -1.87
CA THR A 71 14.52 18.74 -1.25
C THR A 71 14.14 17.79 -0.11
N ALA A 72 14.72 16.61 -0.11
CA ALA A 72 14.53 15.63 0.95
C ALA A 72 15.23 16.07 2.24
N LYS A 73 14.94 15.41 3.36
CA LYS A 73 15.47 15.73 4.69
C LYS A 73 17.00 15.69 4.77
N ASP A 74 17.65 14.86 3.93
CA ASP A 74 19.12 14.76 3.85
C ASP A 74 19.77 15.82 2.95
N GLY A 75 18.98 16.76 2.40
CA GLY A 75 19.44 17.82 1.49
C GLY A 75 19.55 17.39 0.01
N SER A 76 19.26 16.13 -0.33
CA SER A 76 19.25 15.68 -1.72
C SER A 76 17.93 16.11 -2.44
N PRO A 77 17.96 16.28 -3.78
CA PRO A 77 16.73 16.43 -4.54
C PRO A 77 15.83 15.21 -4.39
N VAL A 78 14.50 15.42 -4.33
CA VAL A 78 13.54 14.32 -4.35
C VAL A 78 13.51 13.70 -5.75
N GLU A 79 13.77 12.40 -5.83
CA GLU A 79 13.68 11.63 -7.07
C GLU A 79 12.23 11.16 -7.28
N VAL A 80 11.70 11.34 -8.49
CA VAL A 80 10.38 10.86 -8.88
C VAL A 80 10.50 9.92 -10.06
N ALA A 81 9.92 8.72 -9.95
CA ALA A 81 9.92 7.72 -11.01
C ALA A 81 8.50 7.15 -11.22
N TYR A 82 8.22 6.71 -12.43
CA TYR A 82 7.00 5.99 -12.79
C TYR A 82 7.35 4.54 -13.15
N ALA A 83 6.51 3.62 -12.70
CA ALA A 83 6.51 2.21 -13.08
C ALA A 83 5.14 1.88 -13.68
N PHE A 84 5.13 1.27 -14.86
CA PHE A 84 3.88 1.03 -15.57
C PHE A 84 3.38 -0.38 -15.31
N GLN A 85 2.20 -0.48 -14.68
CA GLN A 85 1.51 -1.74 -14.49
C GLN A 85 0.62 -2.02 -15.70
N ASP A 86 1.19 -2.70 -16.67
CA ASP A 86 0.52 -3.19 -17.88
C ASP A 86 0.84 -4.68 -18.13
N PHE A 87 0.47 -5.20 -19.27
CA PHE A 87 0.70 -6.60 -19.60
C PHE A 87 2.07 -6.87 -20.25
N SER A 88 2.90 -5.83 -20.51
CA SER A 88 4.22 -6.01 -21.13
C SER A 88 5.21 -6.75 -20.24
N SER A 89 5.01 -6.71 -18.92
CA SER A 89 5.83 -7.43 -17.94
C SER A 89 5.39 -8.89 -17.70
N VAL A 90 4.31 -9.33 -18.34
CA VAL A 90 3.82 -10.71 -18.22
C VAL A 90 4.69 -11.62 -19.08
N PRO A 91 5.23 -12.75 -18.55
CA PRO A 91 6.09 -13.64 -19.31
C PRO A 91 5.41 -14.28 -20.53
N ASP A 92 6.13 -14.46 -21.62
CA ASP A 92 5.65 -14.98 -22.90
C ASP A 92 5.02 -16.38 -22.82
N PHE A 93 5.36 -17.18 -21.81
CA PHE A 93 4.78 -18.51 -21.62
C PHE A 93 3.31 -18.48 -21.22
N TYR A 94 2.81 -17.34 -20.69
CA TYR A 94 1.42 -17.22 -20.26
C TYR A 94 0.59 -16.46 -21.29
N ARG A 95 -0.46 -17.14 -21.79
CA ARG A 95 -1.41 -16.51 -22.70
C ARG A 95 -2.47 -15.74 -21.91
N ILE A 96 -2.43 -14.43 -22.01
CA ILE A 96 -3.41 -13.54 -21.38
C ILE A 96 -4.79 -13.75 -22.04
N PRO A 97 -5.85 -14.07 -21.27
CA PRO A 97 -7.21 -14.14 -21.81
C PRO A 97 -7.63 -12.83 -22.47
N ALA A 98 -8.27 -12.90 -23.65
CA ALA A 98 -8.62 -11.73 -24.46
C ALA A 98 -9.52 -10.73 -23.72
N GLU A 99 -10.38 -11.23 -22.85
CA GLU A 99 -11.33 -10.42 -22.05
C GLU A 99 -10.70 -9.83 -20.79
N ARG A 100 -9.44 -10.16 -20.50
CA ARG A 100 -8.77 -9.65 -19.30
C ARG A 100 -8.32 -8.21 -19.49
N THR A 101 -8.89 -7.30 -18.71
CA THR A 101 -8.51 -5.87 -18.66
C THR A 101 -7.80 -5.48 -17.37
N LYS A 102 -7.95 -6.29 -16.30
CA LYS A 102 -7.32 -6.05 -15.01
C LYS A 102 -5.91 -6.62 -14.96
N PRO A 103 -4.91 -5.87 -14.42
CA PRO A 103 -3.61 -6.40 -14.02
C PRO A 103 -3.75 -7.54 -12.99
N PHE A 104 -2.65 -8.22 -12.67
CA PHE A 104 -2.66 -9.43 -11.84
C PHE A 104 -2.48 -9.15 -10.33
N GLY A 105 -2.90 -8.01 -9.81
CA GLY A 105 -2.87 -7.71 -8.37
C GLY A 105 -1.55 -7.08 -7.90
N THR A 106 -1.33 -7.09 -6.57
CA THR A 106 -0.30 -6.29 -5.91
C THR A 106 1.12 -6.84 -6.05
N VAL A 107 1.30 -8.15 -6.23
CA VAL A 107 2.61 -8.73 -6.58
C VAL A 107 3.05 -8.25 -7.96
N HIS A 108 2.17 -8.32 -8.95
CA HIS A 108 2.45 -7.82 -10.29
C HIS A 108 2.74 -6.31 -10.28
N ALA A 109 1.96 -5.53 -9.53
CA ALA A 109 2.21 -4.09 -9.38
C ALA A 109 3.64 -3.81 -8.89
N LEU A 110 4.02 -4.42 -7.77
CA LEU A 110 5.35 -4.19 -7.20
C LEU A 110 6.47 -4.69 -8.11
N LEU A 111 6.26 -5.81 -8.81
CA LEU A 111 7.23 -6.35 -9.76
C LEU A 111 7.52 -5.39 -10.92
N CYS A 112 6.52 -4.63 -11.39
CA CYS A 112 6.71 -3.59 -12.42
C CYS A 112 7.65 -2.45 -11.96
N ALA A 113 7.85 -2.27 -10.66
CA ALA A 113 8.75 -1.26 -10.13
C ALA A 113 10.21 -1.76 -9.93
N ALA A 114 10.53 -3.01 -10.30
CA ALA A 114 11.83 -3.62 -10.04
C ALA A 114 13.02 -2.83 -10.60
N ASP A 115 12.89 -2.26 -11.79
CA ASP A 115 13.97 -1.54 -12.47
C ASP A 115 14.16 -0.10 -11.95
N VAL A 116 13.21 0.42 -11.19
CA VAL A 116 13.27 1.80 -10.66
C VAL A 116 13.43 1.86 -9.14
N VAL A 117 13.41 0.72 -8.44
CA VAL A 117 13.66 0.63 -6.99
C VAL A 117 15.06 0.13 -6.75
N ASP A 118 15.98 1.04 -6.41
CA ASP A 118 17.41 0.81 -6.28
C ASP A 118 17.93 0.84 -4.83
N GLY A 119 17.03 0.84 -3.85
CA GLY A 119 17.32 0.83 -2.41
C GLY A 119 16.15 0.29 -1.58
N PRO A 120 16.24 0.31 -0.24
CA PRO A 120 15.11 -0.04 0.61
C PRO A 120 13.85 0.73 0.22
N CYS A 121 12.71 0.08 0.26
CA CYS A 121 11.45 0.68 -0.16
C CYS A 121 10.30 0.37 0.80
N CYS A 122 9.39 1.33 0.92
CA CYS A 122 8.10 1.17 1.56
C CYS A 122 7.01 1.12 0.48
N VAL A 123 6.13 0.14 0.54
CA VAL A 123 5.01 -0.05 -0.40
C VAL A 123 3.71 0.32 0.28
N ILE A 124 2.88 1.13 -0.40
CA ILE A 124 1.58 1.60 0.11
C ILE A 124 0.51 1.62 -0.99
N ASN A 125 -0.76 1.68 -0.57
CA ASN A 125 -1.87 2.01 -1.45
C ASN A 125 -1.99 3.54 -1.60
N ALA A 126 -2.43 4.01 -2.75
CA ALA A 126 -2.59 5.45 -3.03
C ALA A 126 -3.85 6.06 -2.40
N ASP A 127 -4.82 5.23 -2.02
CA ASP A 127 -6.14 5.64 -1.51
C ASP A 127 -6.28 5.46 0.02
N ASP A 128 -5.16 5.26 0.72
CA ASP A 128 -5.11 5.08 2.16
C ASP A 128 -4.29 6.20 2.86
N TYR A 129 -4.74 6.59 4.06
CA TYR A 129 -3.98 7.41 5.00
C TYR A 129 -3.40 6.53 6.10
N TYR A 130 -2.09 6.60 6.31
CA TYR A 130 -1.37 5.70 7.21
C TYR A 130 -0.92 6.34 8.52
N GLY A 131 -0.85 7.68 8.56
CA GLY A 131 -0.43 8.46 9.73
C GLY A 131 1.05 8.83 9.73
N ILE A 132 1.37 9.88 10.47
CA ILE A 132 2.70 10.54 10.49
C ILE A 132 3.76 9.63 11.13
N ASP A 133 3.42 9.02 12.29
CA ASP A 133 4.36 8.19 13.06
C ASP A 133 4.68 6.87 12.34
N ALA A 134 3.73 6.35 11.57
CA ALA A 134 3.91 5.15 10.78
C ALA A 134 5.05 5.28 9.76
N TYR A 135 5.16 6.41 9.06
CA TYR A 135 6.25 6.67 8.11
C TYR A 135 7.60 6.84 8.79
N ARG A 136 7.65 7.54 9.93
CA ARG A 136 8.87 7.67 10.72
C ARG A 136 9.38 6.31 11.19
N THR A 137 8.49 5.52 11.77
CA THR A 137 8.80 4.18 12.27
C THR A 137 9.24 3.24 11.14
N MET A 138 8.58 3.29 9.98
CA MET A 138 8.96 2.53 8.79
C MET A 138 10.34 2.94 8.29
N TYR A 139 10.62 4.23 8.15
CA TYR A 139 11.92 4.73 7.70
C TYR A 139 13.06 4.27 8.61
N GLU A 140 12.90 4.44 9.93
CA GLU A 140 13.89 4.03 10.93
C GLU A 140 14.19 2.52 10.90
N ALA A 141 13.21 1.69 10.56
CA ALA A 141 13.38 0.27 10.39
C ALA A 141 14.06 -0.07 9.04
N LEU A 142 13.63 0.56 7.95
CA LEU A 142 14.17 0.32 6.61
C LEU A 142 15.66 0.61 6.50
N VAL A 143 16.14 1.71 7.10
CA VAL A 143 17.56 2.09 7.04
C VAL A 143 18.48 1.13 7.82
N LYS A 144 17.90 0.29 8.66
CA LYS A 144 18.60 -0.76 9.46
C LYS A 144 18.33 -2.16 8.94
N LEU A 145 17.43 -2.31 7.96
CA LEU A 145 17.02 -3.61 7.46
C LEU A 145 18.20 -4.31 6.77
N PRO A 146 18.52 -5.56 7.13
CA PRO A 146 19.51 -6.36 6.41
C PRO A 146 19.16 -6.50 4.92
N ALA A 147 20.16 -6.71 4.10
CA ALA A 147 19.98 -6.78 2.65
C ALA A 147 19.03 -7.90 2.22
N ASP A 148 19.05 -9.05 2.91
CA ASP A 148 18.35 -10.25 2.48
C ASP A 148 17.53 -10.88 3.62
N GLY A 149 16.45 -11.58 3.25
CA GLY A 149 15.70 -12.48 4.12
C GLY A 149 14.85 -11.79 5.19
N GLN A 150 14.81 -10.47 5.22
CA GLN A 150 14.03 -9.71 6.20
C GLN A 150 13.16 -8.65 5.55
N ALA A 151 11.99 -8.42 6.17
CA ALA A 151 11.06 -7.36 5.81
C ALA A 151 10.44 -6.77 7.08
N VAL A 152 9.75 -5.65 6.91
CA VAL A 152 9.00 -5.00 7.99
C VAL A 152 7.59 -4.67 7.53
N MET A 153 6.66 -4.59 8.45
CA MET A 153 5.28 -4.19 8.17
C MET A 153 4.78 -3.30 9.31
N VAL A 154 4.06 -2.23 9.00
CA VAL A 154 3.27 -1.53 10.02
C VAL A 154 1.92 -2.21 10.13
N GLY A 155 1.60 -2.68 11.33
CA GLY A 155 0.33 -3.32 11.66
C GLY A 155 -0.64 -2.33 12.30
N TYR A 156 -1.93 -2.45 11.96
CA TYR A 156 -3.02 -1.66 12.52
C TYR A 156 -4.01 -2.55 13.24
N LEU A 157 -4.78 -2.00 14.19
CA LEU A 157 -5.83 -2.76 14.87
C LEU A 157 -7.06 -2.87 13.97
N LEU A 158 -7.62 -4.06 13.85
CA LEU A 158 -8.76 -4.36 13.00
C LEU A 158 -9.94 -3.39 13.23
N LYS A 159 -10.28 -3.11 14.50
CA LYS A 159 -11.35 -2.16 14.87
C LYS A 159 -11.18 -0.76 14.30
N ASN A 160 -9.93 -0.35 14.02
CA ASN A 160 -9.60 0.97 13.48
C ASN A 160 -9.55 0.99 11.95
N THR A 161 -9.81 -0.14 11.28
CA THR A 161 -9.68 -0.27 9.82
C THR A 161 -10.95 -0.76 9.14
N ALA A 162 -11.99 -1.09 9.91
CA ALA A 162 -13.27 -1.56 9.38
C ALA A 162 -14.27 -0.40 9.20
N SER A 163 -15.24 -0.57 8.30
CA SER A 163 -16.31 0.40 8.03
C SER A 163 -17.65 -0.12 8.51
N LEU A 164 -18.49 0.79 9.03
CA LEU A 164 -19.90 0.50 9.33
C LEU A 164 -20.78 0.46 8.07
N HIS A 165 -20.27 0.97 6.95
CA HIS A 165 -21.04 1.14 5.71
C HIS A 165 -21.03 -0.10 4.80
N GLY A 166 -20.25 -1.12 5.16
CA GLY A 166 -20.21 -2.39 4.45
C GLY A 166 -18.97 -3.22 4.77
N THR A 167 -18.78 -4.29 4.01
CA THR A 167 -17.65 -5.21 4.21
C THR A 167 -16.36 -4.65 3.61
N VAL A 168 -15.24 -4.99 4.25
CA VAL A 168 -13.89 -4.65 3.77
C VAL A 168 -13.01 -5.90 3.69
N SER A 169 -11.98 -5.90 2.84
CA SER A 169 -10.95 -6.95 2.85
C SER A 169 -9.78 -6.56 3.74
N ARG A 170 -9.28 -7.49 4.57
CA ARG A 170 -8.17 -7.24 5.50
C ARG A 170 -7.24 -8.43 5.59
N GLY A 171 -5.94 -8.15 5.61
CA GLY A 171 -4.91 -9.16 5.90
C GLY A 171 -4.84 -9.40 7.41
N ILE A 172 -5.52 -10.43 7.90
CA ILE A 172 -5.53 -10.81 9.33
C ILE A 172 -4.19 -11.42 9.69
N CYS A 173 -3.49 -10.83 10.66
CA CYS A 173 -2.15 -11.20 11.07
C CYS A 173 -2.13 -11.97 12.39
N THR A 174 -1.33 -13.03 12.45
CA THR A 174 -0.88 -13.63 13.71
C THR A 174 0.51 -13.09 14.02
N VAL A 175 0.68 -12.48 15.18
CA VAL A 175 1.95 -11.87 15.60
C VAL A 175 2.41 -12.49 16.92
N ALA A 176 3.69 -12.91 16.99
CA ALA A 176 4.33 -13.36 18.21
C ALA A 176 5.73 -12.78 18.29
N ASP A 177 6.11 -12.27 19.47
CA ASP A 177 7.42 -11.67 19.75
C ASP A 177 7.80 -10.55 18.76
N GLY A 178 6.82 -9.75 18.32
CA GLY A 178 7.01 -8.67 17.33
C GLY A 178 7.27 -9.17 15.90
N LYS A 179 7.11 -10.48 15.64
CA LYS A 179 7.28 -11.09 14.32
C LYS A 179 5.93 -11.55 13.77
N LEU A 180 5.72 -11.31 12.49
CA LEU A 180 4.59 -11.87 11.76
C LEU A 180 4.78 -13.38 11.63
N LYS A 181 3.76 -14.15 11.98
CA LYS A 181 3.76 -15.63 11.84
C LYS A 181 2.93 -16.07 10.66
N THR A 182 1.77 -15.43 10.46
CA THR A 182 0.89 -15.66 9.31
C THR A 182 0.18 -14.39 8.94
N VAL A 183 -0.17 -14.24 7.67
CA VAL A 183 -1.12 -13.25 7.18
C VAL A 183 -2.13 -13.91 6.24
N ARG A 184 -3.41 -13.80 6.58
CA ARG A 184 -4.52 -14.39 5.84
C ARG A 184 -5.49 -13.32 5.36
N GLU A 185 -5.80 -13.29 4.08
CA GLU A 185 -6.82 -12.39 3.54
C GLU A 185 -8.23 -12.81 3.99
N ALA A 186 -8.90 -11.91 4.71
CA ALA A 186 -10.32 -11.98 5.01
C ALA A 186 -11.07 -11.03 4.08
N LEU A 187 -11.79 -11.59 3.11
CA LEU A 187 -12.36 -10.83 1.98
C LEU A 187 -13.65 -10.06 2.34
N LYS A 188 -14.33 -10.42 3.43
CA LYS A 188 -15.63 -9.86 3.83
C LYS A 188 -15.69 -9.64 5.34
N VAL A 189 -14.85 -8.74 5.85
CA VAL A 189 -14.90 -8.31 7.24
C VAL A 189 -16.01 -7.28 7.42
N GLN A 190 -16.97 -7.57 8.29
CA GLN A 190 -18.08 -6.69 8.66
C GLN A 190 -17.89 -6.16 10.08
N LEU A 191 -18.01 -4.85 10.24
CA LEU A 191 -18.15 -4.19 11.53
C LEU A 191 -19.64 -3.93 11.80
N TYR A 192 -20.11 -4.27 12.98
CA TYR A 192 -21.50 -4.04 13.44
C TYR A 192 -21.57 -2.82 14.37
N ALA A 193 -22.77 -2.27 14.53
CA ALA A 193 -22.99 -1.07 15.34
C ALA A 193 -22.66 -1.25 16.84
N ASP A 194 -22.66 -2.49 17.34
CA ASP A 194 -22.27 -2.84 18.72
C ASP A 194 -20.74 -2.98 18.87
N GLY A 195 -19.96 -2.75 17.81
CA GLY A 195 -18.51 -2.86 17.80
C GLY A 195 -17.98 -4.28 17.53
N THR A 196 -18.85 -5.27 17.33
CA THR A 196 -18.43 -6.63 16.97
C THR A 196 -17.94 -6.70 15.53
N LEU A 197 -16.99 -7.62 15.27
CA LEU A 197 -16.39 -7.84 13.96
C LEU A 197 -16.53 -9.30 13.56
N LYS A 198 -16.81 -9.54 12.28
CA LYS A 198 -16.99 -10.89 11.75
C LYS A 198 -16.43 -11.02 10.34
N ASP A 199 -15.75 -12.12 10.05
CA ASP A 199 -15.45 -12.56 8.69
C ASP A 199 -16.65 -13.32 8.15
N LEU A 200 -17.39 -12.68 7.22
CA LEU A 200 -18.59 -13.29 6.62
C LEU A 200 -18.26 -14.41 5.62
N SER A 201 -17.01 -14.49 5.15
CA SER A 201 -16.61 -15.57 4.23
C SER A 201 -16.47 -16.91 4.95
N GLU A 202 -16.05 -16.88 6.23
CA GLU A 202 -15.84 -18.06 7.06
C GLU A 202 -16.85 -18.17 8.21
N ASP A 203 -17.82 -17.26 8.29
CA ASP A 203 -18.80 -17.18 9.37
C ASP A 203 -18.16 -17.13 10.78
N ARG A 204 -17.02 -16.41 10.89
CA ARG A 204 -16.16 -16.43 12.07
C ARG A 204 -16.09 -15.07 12.76
N PRO A 205 -16.25 -14.99 14.11
CA PRO A 205 -16.00 -13.77 14.87
C PRO A 205 -14.51 -13.40 14.80
N LEU A 206 -14.22 -12.11 14.79
CA LEU A 206 -12.87 -11.57 14.81
C LEU A 206 -12.68 -10.72 16.07
N ASP A 207 -11.50 -10.85 16.69
CA ASP A 207 -11.11 -9.99 17.80
C ASP A 207 -10.82 -8.57 17.27
N PRO A 208 -11.48 -7.52 17.80
CA PRO A 208 -11.25 -6.13 17.42
C PRO A 208 -9.80 -5.65 17.55
N ASP A 209 -9.04 -6.24 18.46
CA ASP A 209 -7.63 -5.91 18.71
C ASP A 209 -6.64 -6.74 17.87
N THR A 210 -7.15 -7.57 16.97
CA THR A 210 -6.31 -8.30 16.00
C THR A 210 -5.51 -7.32 15.14
N VAL A 211 -4.23 -7.61 14.97
CA VAL A 211 -3.37 -6.88 14.03
C VAL A 211 -3.72 -7.24 12.60
N VAL A 212 -3.82 -6.22 11.75
CA VAL A 212 -4.08 -6.40 10.32
C VAL A 212 -3.04 -5.68 9.47
N SER A 213 -2.78 -6.24 8.29
CA SER A 213 -2.02 -5.61 7.22
C SER A 213 -2.93 -4.69 6.41
N MET A 214 -2.46 -3.48 6.18
CA MET A 214 -3.06 -2.48 5.28
C MET A 214 -2.17 -2.21 4.06
N ASN A 215 -1.37 -3.20 3.63
CA ASN A 215 -0.37 -3.09 2.56
C ASN A 215 0.73 -2.05 2.83
N PHE A 216 1.07 -1.83 4.10
CA PHE A 216 2.19 -0.97 4.48
C PHE A 216 3.42 -1.83 4.78
N TRP A 217 4.14 -2.18 3.71
CA TRP A 217 5.27 -3.11 3.75
C TRP A 217 6.60 -2.42 3.49
N GLY A 218 7.64 -2.84 4.18
CA GLY A 218 9.01 -2.40 3.93
C GLY A 218 9.90 -3.56 3.49
N PHE A 219 10.60 -3.37 2.36
CA PHE A 219 11.46 -4.37 1.74
C PHE A 219 12.81 -3.78 1.34
N THR A 220 13.77 -4.65 1.12
CA THR A 220 14.97 -4.36 0.34
C THR A 220 14.80 -4.86 -1.11
N PRO A 221 15.64 -4.43 -2.06
CA PRO A 221 15.55 -4.92 -3.45
C PRO A 221 15.69 -6.44 -3.61
N SER A 222 16.21 -7.16 -2.63
CA SER A 222 16.27 -8.62 -2.64
C SER A 222 14.92 -9.33 -2.73
N ILE A 223 13.82 -8.59 -2.49
CA ILE A 223 12.46 -9.15 -2.63
C ILE A 223 12.07 -9.42 -4.09
N PHE A 224 12.61 -8.66 -5.07
CA PHE A 224 12.17 -8.73 -6.46
C PHE A 224 12.39 -10.09 -7.14
N PRO A 225 13.50 -10.82 -6.94
CA PRO A 225 13.62 -12.18 -7.44
C PRO A 225 12.55 -13.13 -6.89
N ALA A 226 12.21 -13.02 -5.61
CA ALA A 226 11.15 -13.82 -5.00
C ALA A 226 9.75 -13.47 -5.54
N LEU A 227 9.47 -12.17 -5.74
CA LEU A 227 8.23 -11.69 -6.39
C LEU A 227 8.10 -12.27 -7.80
N ARG A 228 9.18 -12.24 -8.59
CA ARG A 228 9.20 -12.78 -9.96
C ARG A 228 8.89 -14.27 -9.98
N THR A 229 9.60 -15.05 -9.18
CA THR A 229 9.38 -16.51 -9.09
C THR A 229 7.94 -16.81 -8.65
N TYR A 230 7.45 -16.12 -7.62
CA TYR A 230 6.09 -16.32 -7.12
C TYR A 230 5.02 -15.95 -8.16
N PHE A 231 5.22 -14.85 -8.89
CA PHE A 231 4.31 -14.42 -9.95
C PHE A 231 4.28 -15.41 -11.13
N GLU A 232 5.45 -15.93 -11.53
CA GLU A 232 5.52 -16.95 -12.58
C GLU A 232 4.82 -18.26 -12.16
N ASP A 233 5.00 -18.69 -10.92
CA ASP A 233 4.33 -19.88 -10.39
C ASP A 233 2.82 -19.68 -10.29
N PHE A 234 2.36 -18.51 -9.88
CA PHE A 234 0.95 -18.13 -9.91
C PHE A 234 0.37 -18.20 -11.33
N LEU A 235 1.07 -17.67 -12.32
CA LEU A 235 0.62 -17.72 -13.72
C LEU A 235 0.53 -19.16 -14.25
N ARG A 236 1.47 -20.04 -13.87
CA ARG A 236 1.47 -21.46 -14.31
C ARG A 236 0.39 -22.29 -13.65
N ASN A 237 0.12 -22.05 -12.37
CA ASN A 237 -0.63 -23.01 -11.56
C ASN A 237 -2.01 -22.51 -11.11
N GLU A 238 -2.23 -21.19 -11.03
CA GLU A 238 -3.41 -20.63 -10.38
C GLU A 238 -4.23 -19.72 -11.31
N ALA A 239 -3.57 -18.90 -12.14
CA ALA A 239 -4.26 -17.89 -12.95
C ALA A 239 -5.20 -18.53 -13.99
N GLY A 240 -4.75 -19.56 -14.71
CA GLY A 240 -5.55 -20.23 -15.76
C GLY A 240 -6.21 -19.22 -16.70
N ASP A 241 -7.46 -19.48 -17.07
CA ASP A 241 -8.29 -18.56 -17.86
C ASP A 241 -9.13 -17.60 -17.01
N ASN A 242 -8.87 -17.52 -15.70
CA ASN A 242 -9.62 -16.66 -14.79
C ASN A 242 -9.24 -15.18 -14.96
N ILE A 243 -10.09 -14.43 -15.67
CA ILE A 243 -9.90 -13.00 -15.94
C ILE A 243 -9.87 -12.12 -14.67
N LYS A 244 -10.25 -12.67 -13.51
CA LYS A 244 -10.26 -11.97 -12.21
C LYS A 244 -9.18 -12.47 -11.24
N ALA A 245 -8.32 -13.42 -11.64
CA ALA A 245 -7.26 -13.93 -10.79
C ALA A 245 -6.32 -12.79 -10.36
N GLU A 246 -5.99 -12.71 -9.08
CA GLU A 246 -5.12 -11.70 -8.50
C GLU A 246 -4.03 -12.35 -7.65
N CYS A 247 -2.78 -12.00 -7.92
CA CYS A 247 -1.59 -12.37 -7.17
C CYS A 247 -1.37 -11.33 -6.08
N LEU A 248 -1.70 -11.68 -4.83
CA LEU A 248 -1.74 -10.73 -3.71
C LEU A 248 -0.44 -10.72 -2.93
N LEU A 249 0.10 -9.55 -2.63
CA LEU A 249 1.35 -9.36 -1.91
C LEU A 249 1.34 -9.99 -0.50
N PRO A 250 0.29 -9.85 0.33
CA PRO A 250 0.24 -10.52 1.63
C PRO A 250 0.33 -12.05 1.53
N VAL A 251 -0.29 -12.65 0.51
CA VAL A 251 -0.26 -14.12 0.29
C VAL A 251 1.14 -14.57 -0.12
N MET A 252 1.82 -13.81 -0.99
CA MET A 252 3.21 -14.05 -1.37
C MET A 252 4.13 -13.95 -0.13
N VAL A 253 3.99 -12.91 0.69
CA VAL A 253 4.76 -12.72 1.92
C VAL A 253 4.57 -13.91 2.85
N ASP A 254 3.31 -14.33 3.10
CA ASP A 254 3.02 -15.51 3.92
C ASP A 254 3.72 -16.77 3.37
N SER A 255 3.62 -17.01 2.08
CA SER A 255 4.29 -18.15 1.42
C SER A 255 5.81 -18.14 1.63
N GLN A 256 6.47 -16.96 1.52
CA GLN A 256 7.91 -16.85 1.75
C GLN A 256 8.28 -17.06 3.23
N MET A 257 7.43 -16.62 4.16
CA MET A 257 7.63 -16.88 5.60
C MET A 257 7.49 -18.37 5.92
N GLN A 258 6.45 -19.05 5.43
CA GLN A 258 6.24 -20.48 5.63
C GLN A 258 7.37 -21.33 5.04
N ALA A 259 7.96 -20.86 3.94
CA ALA A 259 9.14 -21.48 3.33
C ALA A 259 10.47 -21.18 4.06
N GLY A 260 10.44 -20.39 5.14
CA GLY A 260 11.63 -19.98 5.89
C GLY A 260 12.58 -19.06 5.13
N LYS A 261 12.11 -18.41 4.06
CA LYS A 261 12.91 -17.52 3.19
C LYS A 261 12.77 -16.04 3.56
N LEU A 262 11.76 -15.67 4.33
CA LEU A 262 11.49 -14.31 4.76
C LEU A 262 11.08 -14.27 6.24
N GLU A 263 11.63 -13.35 6.99
CA GLU A 263 11.19 -12.99 8.32
C GLU A 263 10.64 -11.58 8.32
N VAL A 264 9.44 -11.37 8.86
CA VAL A 264 8.79 -10.05 8.89
C VAL A 264 8.65 -9.56 10.32
N SER A 265 9.23 -8.39 10.61
CA SER A 265 8.99 -7.66 11.87
C SER A 265 7.74 -6.81 11.76
N VAL A 266 6.88 -6.87 12.77
CA VAL A 266 5.67 -6.05 12.86
C VAL A 266 5.97 -4.81 13.68
N LEU A 267 5.93 -3.66 13.01
CA LEU A 267 6.12 -2.35 13.63
C LEU A 267 4.78 -1.86 14.19
N LYS A 268 4.83 -1.20 15.34
CA LYS A 268 3.66 -0.57 15.96
C LYS A 268 3.67 0.92 15.65
N SER A 269 2.54 1.46 15.21
CA SER A 269 2.29 2.89 15.13
C SER A 269 1.17 3.29 16.09
N ALA A 270 1.25 4.48 16.65
CA ALA A 270 0.18 5.08 17.43
C ALA A 270 -0.90 5.72 16.55
N ASP A 271 -0.65 5.81 15.25
CA ASP A 271 -1.52 6.48 14.30
C ASP A 271 -2.79 5.69 14.02
N ARG A 272 -3.79 6.42 13.57
CA ARG A 272 -5.03 5.86 13.04
C ARG A 272 -4.94 5.78 11.53
N TRP A 273 -5.33 4.62 10.97
CA TRP A 273 -5.48 4.44 9.53
C TRP A 273 -6.86 4.95 9.10
N PHE A 274 -6.92 5.55 7.90
CA PHE A 274 -8.16 5.92 7.22
C PHE A 274 -8.10 5.46 5.76
N GLY A 275 -9.22 4.92 5.25
CA GLY A 275 -9.35 4.58 3.84
C GLY A 275 -10.72 4.97 3.31
N MET A 276 -10.83 5.17 2.01
CA MET A 276 -12.07 5.51 1.32
C MET A 276 -12.63 4.29 0.59
N THR A 277 -13.10 3.29 1.34
CA THR A 277 -13.74 2.11 0.74
C THR A 277 -15.14 2.43 0.24
N TYR A 278 -15.88 3.25 0.99
CA TYR A 278 -17.24 3.68 0.68
C TYR A 278 -17.32 5.21 0.55
N GLN A 279 -18.27 5.70 -0.24
CA GLN A 279 -18.46 7.14 -0.41
C GLN A 279 -18.78 7.84 0.92
N GLN A 280 -19.47 7.15 1.81
CA GLN A 280 -19.82 7.65 3.15
C GLN A 280 -18.59 7.83 4.06
N ASP A 281 -17.51 7.08 3.84
CA ASP A 281 -16.27 7.24 4.60
C ASP A 281 -15.60 8.60 4.32
N ARG A 282 -15.88 9.23 3.16
CA ARG A 282 -15.27 10.48 2.73
C ARG A 282 -15.44 11.64 3.73
N GLU A 283 -16.65 11.81 4.26
CA GLU A 283 -16.93 12.90 5.20
C GLU A 283 -16.16 12.74 6.51
N VAL A 284 -16.07 11.49 7.00
CA VAL A 284 -15.33 11.16 8.21
C VAL A 284 -13.83 11.42 8.01
N VAL A 285 -13.28 10.97 6.89
CA VAL A 285 -11.86 11.17 6.57
C VAL A 285 -11.53 12.65 6.40
N ALA A 286 -12.38 13.41 5.68
CA ALA A 286 -12.19 14.85 5.49
C ALA A 286 -12.17 15.62 6.82
N GLU A 287 -13.07 15.27 7.74
CA GLU A 287 -13.12 15.93 9.07
C GLU A 287 -11.89 15.57 9.92
N GLU A 288 -11.41 14.34 9.87
CA GLU A 288 -10.19 13.93 10.60
C GLU A 288 -8.95 14.64 10.04
N LEU A 289 -8.79 14.73 8.71
CA LEU A 289 -7.69 15.46 8.09
C LEU A 289 -7.74 16.96 8.44
N LYS A 290 -8.93 17.56 8.41
CA LYS A 290 -9.12 18.96 8.82
C LYS A 290 -8.69 19.19 10.27
N LYS A 291 -9.02 18.27 11.20
CA LYS A 291 -8.55 18.34 12.60
C LYS A 291 -7.03 18.30 12.68
N LEU A 292 -6.37 17.43 11.89
CA LEU A 292 -4.92 17.33 11.86
C LEU A 292 -4.26 18.65 11.39
N HIS A 293 -4.83 19.33 10.38
CA HIS A 293 -4.38 20.68 9.98
C HIS A 293 -4.59 21.70 11.11
N GLN A 294 -5.78 21.71 11.73
CA GLN A 294 -6.08 22.65 12.83
C GLN A 294 -5.19 22.45 14.05
N MET A 295 -4.73 21.23 14.30
CA MET A 295 -3.77 20.92 15.39
C MET A 295 -2.32 21.25 14.99
N GLY A 296 -2.05 21.71 13.77
CA GLY A 296 -0.71 22.02 13.27
C GLY A 296 0.12 20.78 12.95
N ALA A 297 -0.49 19.61 12.83
CA ALA A 297 0.19 18.39 12.40
C ALA A 297 0.63 18.47 10.93
N TYR A 298 -0.16 19.15 10.11
CA TYR A 298 0.14 19.47 8.72
C TYR A 298 0.20 20.97 8.46
N PRO A 299 1.05 21.44 7.52
CA PRO A 299 1.05 22.82 7.08
C PRO A 299 -0.25 23.16 6.31
N GLU A 300 -0.47 24.45 6.04
CA GLU A 300 -1.63 24.90 5.28
C GLU A 300 -1.64 24.28 3.88
N ASP A 301 -0.49 24.19 3.20
CA ASP A 301 -0.32 23.53 1.91
C ASP A 301 0.78 22.45 2.00
N LEU A 302 0.45 21.20 1.68
CA LEU A 302 1.40 20.08 1.67
C LEU A 302 2.42 20.18 0.51
N ARG A 303 2.11 20.99 -0.50
CA ARG A 303 2.93 21.12 -1.71
C ARG A 303 4.01 22.19 -1.58
N VAL A 304 3.94 23.04 -0.56
CA VAL A 304 4.92 24.11 -0.28
C VAL A 304 6.13 23.62 0.52
#